data_4c9fb4313146920e4f1392343fb6c836
#
_entry.id   4c9fb4313146920e4f1392343fb6c836
#
_cell.length_a   1.000
_cell.length_b   1.000
_cell.length_c   1.000
_cell.angle_alpha   90.00
_cell.angle_beta   90.00
_cell.angle_gamma   90.00
#
_symmetry.space_group_name_H-M   'P 1'
#
loop_
_entity.id
_entity.type
_entity.pdbx_description
1 polymer ?
#
loop_
_entity_poly.entity_id
_entity_poly.type
_entity_poly.pdbx_seq_one_letter_code
_entity_poly.pdbx_strand_id
1 'polypeptide(L)'
;MSERNLKKIPYGESGFKKIRFGNYLYVDKTRYIEVLENRGTNFPFIVRPRRIGKSLFTETLSAYYDIIEADNFEKNFGGTYIGNHKTPLANKFYLLKFNFAGLSTTNVLQEFYTCVLNGIKDFFSKYPHPHSTDVTDKQFHSAAALIESFFTVLGYGYRQKIFVIIDEYDQFANAILSNDLNQFRKITSSDGFLKDFYTKLSYFLRR
;
A
#
# COMPACT_ATOMS: atom_id res chain seq x y z
N MET A 1 39.33 12.78 -21.40
CA MET A 1 38.28 11.73 -21.63
C MET A 1 37.32 11.84 -20.50
N SER A 2 36.08 12.33 -20.74
CA SER A 2 35.05 12.44 -19.72
C SER A 2 34.65 11.00 -19.29
N GLU A 3 34.88 10.63 -18.04
CA GLU A 3 34.35 9.39 -17.50
C GLU A 3 32.85 9.42 -17.71
N ARG A 4 32.34 8.54 -18.55
CA ARG A 4 30.88 8.33 -18.69
C ARG A 4 30.37 7.84 -17.34
N ASN A 5 29.69 8.70 -16.60
CA ASN A 5 29.04 8.35 -15.34
C ASN A 5 27.90 7.37 -15.63
N LEU A 6 28.25 6.09 -15.80
CA LEU A 6 27.30 5.02 -16.11
C LEU A 6 26.39 4.78 -14.89
N LYS A 7 25.09 4.84 -15.13
CA LYS A 7 24.10 4.52 -14.10
C LYS A 7 24.17 3.03 -13.72
N LYS A 8 24.08 2.74 -12.43
CA LYS A 8 24.04 1.38 -11.91
C LYS A 8 22.71 0.71 -12.23
N ILE A 9 22.73 -0.58 -12.55
CA ILE A 9 21.51 -1.38 -12.69
C ILE A 9 20.97 -1.69 -11.29
N PRO A 10 19.70 -1.40 -10.97
CA PRO A 10 19.11 -1.62 -9.65
C PRO A 10 18.76 -3.11 -9.43
N TYR A 11 19.77 -3.98 -9.40
CA TYR A 11 19.56 -5.40 -9.18
C TYR A 11 19.11 -5.66 -7.73
N GLY A 12 17.92 -6.27 -7.55
CA GLY A 12 17.36 -6.56 -6.23
C GLY A 12 16.88 -5.33 -5.45
N GLU A 13 16.91 -4.12 -6.04
CA GLU A 13 16.48 -2.89 -5.41
C GLU A 13 15.06 -2.53 -5.85
N SER A 14 14.14 -2.38 -4.88
CA SER A 14 12.74 -1.97 -5.12
C SER A 14 12.38 -0.63 -4.48
N GLY A 15 13.28 -0.04 -3.71
CA GLY A 15 13.07 1.25 -3.05
C GLY A 15 13.10 2.41 -4.06
N PHE A 16 11.94 3.00 -4.38
CA PHE A 16 11.82 4.09 -5.36
C PHE A 16 12.78 5.24 -5.07
N LYS A 17 12.77 5.76 -3.85
CA LYS A 17 13.65 6.88 -3.46
C LYS A 17 15.13 6.52 -3.57
N LYS A 18 15.51 5.31 -3.18
CA LYS A 18 16.91 4.86 -3.28
C LYS A 18 17.38 4.80 -4.73
N ILE A 19 16.51 4.36 -5.63
CA ILE A 19 16.78 4.36 -7.07
C ILE A 19 16.89 5.78 -7.61
N ARG A 20 15.97 6.67 -7.23
CA ARG A 20 15.93 8.05 -7.70
C ARG A 20 17.11 8.91 -7.20
N PHE A 21 17.51 8.71 -5.94
CA PHE A 21 18.57 9.51 -5.31
C PHE A 21 19.97 8.90 -5.48
N GLY A 22 20.04 7.61 -5.78
CA GLY A 22 21.28 6.93 -6.14
C GLY A 22 21.57 7.07 -7.64
N ASN A 23 22.77 6.72 -8.04
CA ASN A 23 23.14 6.72 -9.47
C ASN A 23 22.62 5.43 -10.15
N TYR A 24 21.30 5.16 -10.07
CA TYR A 24 20.68 3.98 -10.67
C TYR A 24 19.92 4.32 -11.96
N LEU A 25 19.86 3.33 -12.84
CA LEU A 25 18.99 3.39 -14.01
C LEU A 25 17.53 3.23 -13.56
N TYR A 26 16.71 4.24 -13.79
CA TYR A 26 15.28 4.20 -13.54
C TYR A 26 14.51 4.09 -14.85
N VAL A 27 13.71 3.04 -14.99
CA VAL A 27 12.78 2.90 -16.11
C VAL A 27 11.47 3.59 -15.71
N ASP A 28 11.20 4.72 -16.32
CA ASP A 28 10.03 5.54 -15.97
C ASP A 28 8.72 4.86 -16.38
N LYS A 29 7.92 4.53 -15.38
CA LYS A 29 6.56 4.00 -15.52
C LYS A 29 5.52 4.95 -14.91
N THR A 30 5.89 6.18 -14.59
CA THR A 30 5.02 7.11 -13.87
C THR A 30 3.82 7.57 -14.70
N ARG A 31 3.83 7.42 -16.03
CA ARG A 31 2.64 7.63 -16.88
C ARG A 31 1.43 6.78 -16.43
N TYR A 32 1.67 5.61 -15.85
CA TYR A 32 0.58 4.76 -15.36
C TYR A 32 -0.18 5.34 -14.18
N ILE A 33 0.36 6.35 -13.47
CA ILE A 33 -0.35 7.07 -12.42
C ILE A 33 -1.56 7.81 -13.03
N GLU A 34 -1.33 8.58 -14.08
CA GLU A 34 -2.40 9.27 -14.80
C GLU A 34 -3.43 8.28 -15.38
N VAL A 35 -2.97 7.15 -15.93
CA VAL A 35 -3.86 6.10 -16.42
C VAL A 35 -4.74 5.51 -15.31
N LEU A 36 -4.20 5.32 -14.11
CA LEU A 36 -4.98 4.83 -12.96
C LEU A 36 -6.05 5.84 -12.53
N GLU A 37 -5.69 7.12 -12.45
CA GLU A 37 -6.62 8.19 -12.08
C GLU A 37 -7.75 8.35 -13.11
N ASN A 38 -7.42 8.30 -14.39
CA ASN A 38 -8.39 8.46 -15.48
C ASN A 38 -9.36 7.28 -15.63
N ARG A 39 -9.05 6.11 -15.07
CA ARG A 39 -9.96 4.95 -15.10
C ARG A 39 -11.18 5.09 -14.22
N GLY A 40 -11.20 6.03 -13.28
CA GLY A 40 -12.34 6.28 -12.39
C GLY A 40 -12.70 5.12 -11.45
N THR A 41 -11.82 4.12 -11.30
CA THR A 41 -12.04 3.02 -10.34
C THR A 41 -11.46 3.37 -8.99
N ASN A 42 -12.28 3.26 -7.95
CA ASN A 42 -11.83 3.49 -6.56
C ASN A 42 -10.89 2.38 -6.05
N PHE A 43 -10.94 1.19 -6.64
CA PHE A 43 -10.18 0.00 -6.22
C PHE A 43 -9.46 -0.63 -7.40
N PRO A 44 -8.36 -0.02 -7.89
CA PRO A 44 -7.59 -0.58 -8.98
C PRO A 44 -6.83 -1.83 -8.52
N PHE A 45 -6.90 -2.89 -9.32
CA PHE A 45 -6.21 -4.14 -9.10
C PHE A 45 -5.08 -4.29 -10.11
N ILE A 46 -3.83 -4.29 -9.63
CA ILE A 46 -2.65 -4.33 -10.49
C ILE A 46 -2.09 -5.75 -10.51
N VAL A 47 -2.40 -6.48 -11.58
CA VAL A 47 -1.84 -7.82 -11.81
C VAL A 47 -0.64 -7.72 -12.74
N ARG A 48 0.50 -8.23 -12.29
CA ARG A 48 1.72 -8.33 -13.10
C ARG A 48 2.49 -9.60 -12.72
N PRO A 49 3.21 -10.21 -13.67
CA PRO A 49 4.14 -11.29 -13.36
C PRO A 49 5.18 -10.85 -12.33
N ARG A 50 5.74 -11.82 -11.61
CA ARG A 50 6.82 -11.57 -10.65
C ARG A 50 8.02 -10.90 -11.35
N ARG A 51 8.78 -10.07 -10.63
CA ARG A 51 9.99 -9.36 -11.09
C ARG A 51 9.78 -8.29 -12.18
N ILE A 52 8.55 -7.87 -12.46
CA ILE A 52 8.27 -6.76 -13.41
C ILE A 52 8.14 -5.40 -12.70
N GLY A 53 8.59 -5.30 -11.44
CA GLY A 53 8.65 -4.03 -10.70
C GLY A 53 7.31 -3.62 -10.08
N LYS A 54 6.47 -4.58 -9.63
CA LYS A 54 5.23 -4.30 -8.86
C LYS A 54 5.55 -3.49 -7.61
N SER A 55 6.46 -3.97 -6.76
CA SER A 55 6.84 -3.30 -5.50
C SER A 55 7.49 -1.94 -5.74
N LEU A 56 8.31 -1.79 -6.80
CA LEU A 56 8.83 -0.48 -7.18
C LEU A 56 7.71 0.49 -7.59
N PHE A 57 6.68 0.00 -8.29
CA PHE A 57 5.55 0.84 -8.67
C PHE A 57 4.67 1.20 -7.47
N THR A 58 4.44 0.29 -6.51
CA THR A 58 3.73 0.61 -5.26
C THR A 58 4.49 1.63 -4.43
N GLU A 59 5.82 1.56 -4.38
CA GLU A 59 6.66 2.59 -3.75
C GLU A 59 6.62 3.94 -4.51
N THR A 60 6.54 3.90 -5.84
CA THR A 60 6.35 5.11 -6.67
C THR A 60 4.99 5.76 -6.37
N LEU A 61 3.90 4.98 -6.30
CA LEU A 61 2.56 5.46 -5.90
C LEU A 61 2.59 6.05 -4.48
N SER A 62 3.30 5.38 -3.56
CA SER A 62 3.48 5.87 -2.20
C SER A 62 4.13 7.25 -2.19
N ALA A 63 5.23 7.44 -2.90
CA ALA A 63 5.91 8.73 -2.96
C ALA A 63 5.07 9.81 -3.65
N TYR A 64 4.22 9.43 -4.62
CA TYR A 64 3.40 10.37 -5.37
C TYR A 64 2.19 10.89 -4.60
N TYR A 65 1.48 9.99 -3.90
CA TYR A 65 0.24 10.35 -3.23
C TYR A 65 0.42 10.86 -1.80
N ASP A 66 1.54 10.51 -1.14
CA ASP A 66 1.78 10.82 0.25
C ASP A 66 1.91 12.32 0.51
N ILE A 67 1.10 12.84 1.43
CA ILE A 67 1.05 14.26 1.78
C ILE A 67 2.39 14.77 2.35
N ILE A 68 3.13 13.92 3.08
CA ILE A 68 4.44 14.30 3.65
C ILE A 68 5.56 14.40 2.62
N GLU A 69 5.34 13.90 1.41
CA GLU A 69 6.30 13.97 0.31
C GLU A 69 6.14 15.24 -0.55
N ALA A 70 5.25 16.15 -0.18
CA ALA A 70 4.95 17.33 -0.97
C ALA A 70 6.20 18.18 -1.26
N ASP A 71 7.05 18.41 -0.26
CA ASP A 71 8.28 19.21 -0.38
C ASP A 71 9.38 18.45 -1.15
N ASN A 72 9.27 17.13 -1.28
CA ASN A 72 10.20 16.29 -2.02
C ASN A 72 9.73 15.99 -3.45
N PHE A 73 8.62 16.58 -3.91
CA PHE A 73 8.02 16.21 -5.18
C PHE A 73 9.02 16.31 -6.35
N GLU A 74 9.69 17.44 -6.50
CA GLU A 74 10.65 17.65 -7.60
C GLU A 74 11.83 16.69 -7.49
N LYS A 75 12.33 16.43 -6.29
CA LYS A 75 13.41 15.48 -6.05
C LYS A 75 13.00 14.04 -6.41
N ASN A 76 11.77 13.66 -6.10
CA ASN A 76 11.22 12.33 -6.39
C ASN A 76 10.91 12.16 -7.88
N PHE A 77 10.30 13.16 -8.52
CA PHE A 77 9.68 13.03 -9.84
C PHE A 77 10.26 13.92 -10.93
N GLY A 78 11.18 14.83 -10.60
CA GLY A 78 11.85 15.68 -11.62
C GLY A 78 12.42 14.85 -12.76
N GLY A 79 12.12 15.26 -14.01
CA GLY A 79 12.54 14.55 -15.22
C GLY A 79 11.82 13.24 -15.52
N THR A 80 10.71 12.91 -14.79
CA THR A 80 9.81 11.81 -15.13
C THR A 80 8.56 12.31 -15.86
N TYR A 81 7.80 11.39 -16.47
CA TYR A 81 6.55 11.74 -17.12
C TYR A 81 5.60 12.49 -16.16
N ILE A 82 5.33 11.91 -14.96
CA ILE A 82 4.38 12.51 -14.01
C ILE A 82 4.94 13.78 -13.33
N GLY A 83 6.26 13.95 -13.30
CA GLY A 83 6.88 15.20 -12.86
C GLY A 83 6.49 16.37 -13.75
N ASN A 84 6.41 16.13 -15.07
CA ASN A 84 5.99 17.12 -16.07
C ASN A 84 4.46 17.20 -16.23
N HIS A 85 3.71 16.20 -15.74
CA HIS A 85 2.25 16.08 -15.87
C HIS A 85 1.60 15.85 -14.49
N LYS A 86 1.98 16.69 -13.51
CA LYS A 86 1.49 16.59 -12.14
C LYS A 86 -0.04 16.71 -12.09
N THR A 87 -0.71 15.73 -11.46
CA THR A 87 -2.15 15.74 -11.30
C THR A 87 -2.57 16.48 -10.02
N PRO A 88 -3.84 16.90 -9.89
CA PRO A 88 -4.36 17.50 -8.67
C PRO A 88 -4.30 16.60 -7.44
N LEU A 89 -4.19 15.27 -7.62
CA LEU A 89 -4.16 14.28 -6.53
C LEU A 89 -2.77 14.05 -5.95
N ALA A 90 -1.71 14.61 -6.57
CA ALA A 90 -0.34 14.49 -6.09
C ALA A 90 -0.19 15.04 -4.67
N ASN A 91 0.37 14.24 -3.76
CA ASN A 91 0.64 14.60 -2.37
C ASN A 91 -0.59 15.09 -1.59
N LYS A 92 -1.73 14.42 -1.78
CA LYS A 92 -3.00 14.79 -1.13
C LYS A 92 -3.51 13.77 -0.12
N PHE A 93 -2.82 12.65 0.06
CA PHE A 93 -3.32 11.53 0.83
C PHE A 93 -2.41 11.14 2.00
N TYR A 94 -3.03 10.60 3.04
CA TYR A 94 -2.39 9.81 4.08
C TYR A 94 -2.35 8.36 3.62
N LEU A 95 -1.21 7.71 3.66
CA LEU A 95 -1.04 6.34 3.14
C LEU A 95 -1.22 5.30 4.23
N LEU A 96 -2.20 4.41 4.05
CA LEU A 96 -2.34 3.19 4.82
C LEU A 96 -1.81 2.01 3.99
N LYS A 97 -0.75 1.38 4.45
CA LYS A 97 -0.09 0.29 3.72
C LYS A 97 -0.20 -1.03 4.45
N PHE A 98 -0.58 -2.08 3.72
CA PHE A 98 -0.53 -3.45 4.18
C PHE A 98 0.35 -4.28 3.25
N ASN A 99 1.23 -5.09 3.82
CA ASN A 99 2.03 -6.05 3.07
C ASN A 99 1.79 -7.45 3.65
N PHE A 100 1.17 -8.31 2.88
CA PHE A 100 0.80 -9.66 3.29
C PHE A 100 1.85 -10.71 2.93
N ALA A 101 3.08 -10.29 2.61
CA ALA A 101 4.19 -11.21 2.39
C ALA A 101 4.57 -11.97 3.67
N GLY A 102 4.87 -13.26 3.51
CA GLY A 102 5.49 -14.06 4.58
C GLY A 102 4.59 -14.35 5.78
N LEU A 103 3.27 -14.15 5.69
CA LEU A 103 2.35 -14.52 6.76
C LEU A 103 2.34 -16.05 6.93
N SER A 104 2.44 -16.51 8.19
CA SER A 104 2.36 -17.92 8.53
C SER A 104 0.97 -18.48 8.26
N THR A 105 0.94 -19.72 7.76
CA THR A 105 -0.31 -20.45 7.50
C THR A 105 -0.78 -21.25 8.72
N THR A 106 0.00 -21.28 9.80
CA THR A 106 -0.34 -22.06 11.01
C THR A 106 -1.44 -21.38 11.83
N ASN A 107 -1.36 -20.06 11.99
CA ASN A 107 -2.37 -19.26 12.69
C ASN A 107 -2.79 -18.06 11.85
N VAL A 108 -3.44 -18.35 10.74
CA VAL A 108 -3.78 -17.40 9.69
C VAL A 108 -4.52 -16.15 10.19
N LEU A 109 -5.51 -16.34 11.08
CA LEU A 109 -6.30 -15.23 11.63
C LEU A 109 -5.46 -14.29 12.47
N GLN A 110 -4.63 -14.83 13.34
CA GLN A 110 -3.77 -14.03 14.22
C GLN A 110 -2.67 -13.31 13.43
N GLU A 111 -2.05 -13.98 12.47
CA GLU A 111 -1.03 -13.41 11.61
C GLU A 111 -1.61 -12.26 10.77
N PHE A 112 -2.78 -12.48 10.18
CA PHE A 112 -3.47 -11.44 9.41
C PHE A 112 -3.85 -10.24 10.29
N TYR A 113 -4.41 -10.49 11.47
CA TYR A 113 -4.74 -9.44 12.44
C TYR A 113 -3.49 -8.64 12.82
N THR A 114 -2.40 -9.31 13.16
CA THR A 114 -1.13 -8.67 13.54
C THR A 114 -0.57 -7.83 12.40
N CYS A 115 -0.64 -8.31 11.17
CA CYS A 115 -0.21 -7.55 10.00
C CYS A 115 -1.03 -6.26 9.81
N VAL A 116 -2.35 -6.36 9.96
CA VAL A 116 -3.24 -5.18 9.87
C VAL A 116 -2.95 -4.19 11.00
N LEU A 117 -2.77 -4.68 12.23
CA LEU A 117 -2.42 -3.84 13.38
C LEU A 117 -1.08 -3.12 13.19
N ASN A 118 -0.07 -3.81 12.68
CA ASN A 118 1.22 -3.20 12.39
C ASN A 118 1.11 -2.11 11.31
N GLY A 119 0.34 -2.34 10.25
CA GLY A 119 0.08 -1.31 9.23
C GLY A 119 -0.59 -0.05 9.80
N ILE A 120 -1.50 -0.23 10.77
CA ILE A 120 -2.15 0.89 11.48
C ILE A 120 -1.15 1.59 12.43
N LYS A 121 -0.31 0.85 13.15
CA LYS A 121 0.75 1.42 13.99
C LYS A 121 1.73 2.25 13.16
N ASP A 122 2.16 1.73 12.02
CA ASP A 122 3.04 2.44 11.10
C ASP A 122 2.37 3.71 10.56
N PHE A 123 1.07 3.66 10.28
CA PHE A 123 0.30 4.83 9.89
C PHE A 123 0.33 5.92 10.96
N PHE A 124 0.00 5.59 12.21
CA PHE A 124 0.00 6.57 13.31
C PHE A 124 1.40 7.05 13.70
N SER A 125 2.42 6.22 13.54
CA SER A 125 3.82 6.63 13.69
C SER A 125 4.19 7.72 12.67
N LYS A 126 3.68 7.59 11.45
CA LYS A 126 3.93 8.50 10.34
C LYS A 126 3.05 9.76 10.38
N TYR A 127 1.80 9.60 10.79
CA TYR A 127 0.78 10.64 10.88
C TYR A 127 0.20 10.66 12.29
N PRO A 128 0.85 11.34 13.27
CA PRO A 128 0.42 11.33 14.65
C PRO A 128 -1.03 11.80 14.82
N HIS A 129 -1.80 11.08 15.63
CA HIS A 129 -3.19 11.37 15.93
C HIS A 129 -3.45 11.26 17.45
N PRO A 130 -4.17 12.19 18.08
CA PRO A 130 -4.33 12.23 19.55
C PRO A 130 -5.03 10.99 20.12
N HIS A 131 -5.87 10.34 19.33
CA HIS A 131 -6.61 9.14 19.74
C HIS A 131 -6.04 7.84 19.13
N SER A 132 -4.77 7.82 18.74
CA SER A 132 -4.14 6.63 18.15
C SER A 132 -4.15 5.42 19.09
N THR A 133 -3.94 5.65 20.41
CA THR A 133 -3.96 4.60 21.45
C THR A 133 -5.33 3.94 21.60
N ASP A 134 -6.41 4.61 21.26
CA ASP A 134 -7.75 4.01 21.24
C ASP A 134 -7.87 2.86 20.23
N VAL A 135 -6.96 2.75 19.31
CA VAL A 135 -6.90 1.69 18.30
C VAL A 135 -5.70 0.77 18.53
N THR A 136 -4.51 1.32 18.81
CA THR A 136 -3.27 0.54 18.85
C THR A 136 -3.07 -0.26 20.13
N ASP A 137 -3.65 0.21 21.25
CA ASP A 137 -3.47 -0.38 22.58
C ASP A 137 -4.67 -1.25 23.01
N LYS A 138 -5.75 -1.25 22.23
CA LYS A 138 -6.91 -2.08 22.44
C LYS A 138 -6.87 -3.37 21.61
N GLN A 139 -7.41 -4.44 22.16
CA GLN A 139 -7.58 -5.70 21.45
C GLN A 139 -8.97 -5.76 20.83
N PHE A 140 -9.03 -6.09 19.54
CA PHE A 140 -10.28 -6.28 18.81
C PHE A 140 -10.45 -7.77 18.45
N HIS A 141 -11.69 -8.21 18.33
CA HIS A 141 -12.01 -9.61 18.02
C HIS A 141 -11.68 -10.02 16.58
N SER A 142 -11.47 -9.06 15.67
CA SER A 142 -11.13 -9.32 14.27
C SER A 142 -10.40 -8.14 13.63
N ALA A 143 -9.71 -8.41 12.50
CA ALA A 143 -9.10 -7.37 11.67
C ALA A 143 -10.15 -6.40 11.08
N ALA A 144 -11.37 -6.87 10.82
CA ALA A 144 -12.46 -6.04 10.35
C ALA A 144 -12.92 -5.04 11.44
N ALA A 145 -13.04 -5.48 12.69
CA ALA A 145 -13.36 -4.60 13.83
C ALA A 145 -12.23 -3.59 14.10
N LEU A 146 -10.98 -4.00 13.94
CA LEU A 146 -9.82 -3.12 14.06
C LEU A 146 -9.84 -2.02 12.99
N ILE A 147 -10.11 -2.35 11.73
CA ILE A 147 -10.27 -1.37 10.62
C ILE A 147 -11.43 -0.41 10.88
N GLU A 148 -12.55 -0.92 11.36
CA GLU A 148 -13.71 -0.09 11.72
C GLU A 148 -13.36 0.93 12.81
N SER A 149 -12.68 0.49 13.87
CA SER A 149 -12.19 1.36 14.94
C SER A 149 -11.20 2.41 14.41
N PHE A 150 -10.25 2.02 13.57
CA PHE A 150 -9.29 2.91 12.95
C PHE A 150 -9.98 4.06 12.18
N PHE A 151 -10.88 3.74 11.28
CA PHE A 151 -11.61 4.77 10.53
C PHE A 151 -12.56 5.59 11.39
N THR A 152 -13.10 5.03 12.45
CA THR A 152 -13.94 5.75 13.41
C THR A 152 -13.14 6.79 14.16
N VAL A 153 -11.98 6.44 14.65
CA VAL A 153 -11.06 7.35 15.36
C VAL A 153 -10.58 8.48 14.46
N LEU A 154 -10.22 8.18 13.21
CA LEU A 154 -9.78 9.20 12.26
C LEU A 154 -10.86 10.24 11.90
N GLY A 155 -12.13 9.87 11.99
CA GLY A 155 -13.23 10.76 11.61
C GLY A 155 -13.34 11.03 10.10
N TYR A 156 -14.41 11.73 9.71
CA TYR A 156 -14.78 11.91 8.30
C TYR A 156 -13.73 12.69 7.48
N GLY A 157 -13.18 13.75 8.04
CA GLY A 157 -12.21 14.61 7.32
C GLY A 157 -10.91 13.90 6.91
N TYR A 158 -10.45 12.94 7.72
CA TYR A 158 -9.28 12.12 7.38
C TYR A 158 -9.62 10.98 6.41
N ARG A 159 -10.80 10.36 6.54
CA ARG A 159 -11.22 9.22 5.70
C ARG A 159 -11.16 9.53 4.21
N GLN A 160 -11.60 10.73 3.82
CA GLN A 160 -11.58 11.15 2.42
C GLN A 160 -10.18 11.33 1.83
N LYS A 161 -9.16 11.39 2.70
CA LYS A 161 -7.76 11.58 2.33
C LYS A 161 -6.92 10.33 2.57
N ILE A 162 -7.52 9.17 2.81
CA ILE A 162 -6.78 7.91 2.94
C ILE A 162 -6.61 7.27 1.56
N PHE A 163 -5.37 6.91 1.25
CA PHE A 163 -5.02 6.07 0.11
C PHE A 163 -4.46 4.76 0.63
N VAL A 164 -5.11 3.65 0.31
CA VAL A 164 -4.71 2.32 0.78
C VAL A 164 -3.89 1.61 -0.28
N ILE A 165 -2.76 1.06 0.13
CA ILE A 165 -1.93 0.17 -0.70
C ILE A 165 -1.88 -1.20 -0.03
N ILE A 166 -2.29 -2.23 -0.76
CA ILE A 166 -2.18 -3.62 -0.33
C ILE A 166 -1.23 -4.33 -1.28
N ASP A 167 -0.07 -4.74 -0.75
CA ASP A 167 0.93 -5.48 -1.52
C ASP A 167 0.97 -6.95 -1.09
N GLU A 168 1.40 -7.84 -2.00
CA GLU A 168 1.61 -9.27 -1.81
C GLU A 168 0.36 -10.05 -1.30
N TYR A 169 -0.84 -9.53 -1.60
CA TYR A 169 -2.12 -10.18 -1.23
C TYR A 169 -2.26 -11.60 -1.84
N ASP A 170 -1.66 -11.83 -2.99
CA ASP A 170 -1.67 -13.12 -3.69
C ASP A 170 -0.74 -14.14 -3.05
N GLN A 171 0.37 -13.74 -2.44
CA GLN A 171 1.26 -14.66 -1.73
C GLN A 171 0.58 -15.32 -0.55
N PHE A 172 -0.13 -14.53 0.25
CA PHE A 172 -0.89 -15.03 1.39
C PHE A 172 -1.97 -16.03 0.95
N ALA A 173 -2.79 -15.68 -0.03
CA ALA A 173 -3.83 -16.56 -0.56
C ALA A 173 -3.23 -17.87 -1.14
N ASN A 174 -2.15 -17.76 -1.91
CA ASN A 174 -1.47 -18.91 -2.51
C ASN A 174 -0.79 -19.80 -1.47
N ALA A 175 -0.22 -19.24 -0.40
CA ALA A 175 0.38 -20.01 0.68
C ALA A 175 -0.67 -20.90 1.39
N ILE A 176 -1.84 -20.35 1.65
CA ILE A 176 -2.94 -21.12 2.27
C ILE A 176 -3.48 -22.18 1.29
N LEU A 177 -3.70 -21.80 0.03
CA LEU A 177 -4.19 -22.73 -0.99
C LEU A 177 -3.26 -23.93 -1.18
N SER A 178 -1.94 -23.70 -1.10
CA SER A 178 -0.94 -24.77 -1.26
C SER A 178 -0.85 -25.71 -0.07
N ASN A 179 -1.26 -25.25 1.13
CA ASN A 179 -1.17 -26.03 2.35
C ASN A 179 -2.50 -26.71 2.73
N ASP A 180 -3.62 -26.01 2.62
CA ASP A 180 -4.95 -26.49 3.01
C ASP A 180 -6.05 -25.85 2.16
N LEU A 181 -6.59 -26.62 1.22
CA LEU A 181 -7.68 -26.20 0.35
C LEU A 181 -8.98 -25.91 1.14
N ASN A 182 -9.25 -26.66 2.22
CA ASN A 182 -10.45 -26.44 3.03
C ASN A 182 -10.33 -25.13 3.82
N GLN A 183 -9.17 -24.86 4.39
CA GLN A 183 -8.87 -23.60 5.03
C GLN A 183 -8.99 -22.43 4.03
N PHE A 184 -8.43 -22.57 2.83
CA PHE A 184 -8.57 -21.57 1.78
C PHE A 184 -10.03 -21.28 1.44
N ARG A 185 -10.86 -22.32 1.23
CA ARG A 185 -12.31 -22.16 0.98
C ARG A 185 -13.01 -21.44 2.12
N LYS A 186 -12.69 -21.78 3.38
CA LYS A 186 -13.27 -21.14 4.56
C LYS A 186 -12.94 -19.65 4.66
N ILE A 187 -11.70 -19.25 4.43
CA ILE A 187 -11.29 -17.85 4.55
C ILE A 187 -11.75 -16.98 3.38
N THR A 188 -11.99 -17.58 2.20
CA THR A 188 -12.47 -16.88 1.00
C THR A 188 -13.98 -17.01 0.78
N SER A 189 -14.68 -17.77 1.64
CA SER A 189 -16.13 -17.95 1.56
C SER A 189 -16.90 -16.63 1.81
N SER A 190 -18.21 -16.67 1.61
CA SER A 190 -19.12 -15.55 1.91
C SER A 190 -19.04 -15.06 3.35
N ASP A 191 -18.68 -15.94 4.27
CA ASP A 191 -18.57 -15.67 5.71
C ASP A 191 -17.11 -15.67 6.19
N GLY A 192 -16.16 -15.63 5.24
CA GLY A 192 -14.74 -15.63 5.53
C GLY A 192 -14.22 -14.27 5.99
N PHE A 193 -13.24 -14.27 6.90
CA PHE A 193 -12.70 -13.05 7.49
C PHE A 193 -12.06 -12.08 6.47
N LEU A 194 -11.56 -12.59 5.36
CA LEU A 194 -11.03 -11.73 4.30
C LEU A 194 -12.13 -10.90 3.67
N LYS A 195 -13.28 -11.50 3.40
CA LYS A 195 -14.43 -10.77 2.86
C LYS A 195 -14.90 -9.70 3.83
N ASP A 196 -15.00 -10.02 5.12
CA ASP A 196 -15.38 -9.04 6.14
C ASP A 196 -14.41 -7.87 6.19
N PHE A 197 -13.10 -8.16 6.19
CA PHE A 197 -12.06 -7.14 6.17
C PHE A 197 -12.18 -6.23 4.94
N TYR A 198 -12.24 -6.81 3.73
CA TYR A 198 -12.33 -6.02 2.50
C TYR A 198 -13.66 -5.28 2.38
N THR A 199 -14.75 -5.84 2.88
CA THR A 199 -16.06 -5.17 2.91
C THR A 199 -16.01 -3.94 3.81
N LYS A 200 -15.47 -4.04 5.03
CA LYS A 200 -15.31 -2.90 5.93
C LYS A 200 -14.36 -1.87 5.34
N LEU A 201 -13.21 -2.29 4.82
CA LEU A 201 -12.24 -1.39 4.19
C LEU A 201 -12.88 -0.62 3.03
N SER A 202 -13.59 -1.31 2.13
CA SER A 202 -14.25 -0.69 0.99
C SER A 202 -15.38 0.25 1.39
N TYR A 203 -16.13 -0.08 2.45
CA TYR A 203 -17.19 0.79 2.98
C TYR A 203 -16.65 2.17 3.39
N PHE A 204 -15.52 2.19 4.10
CA PHE A 204 -14.93 3.44 4.57
C PHE A 204 -14.20 4.24 3.47
N LEU A 205 -13.77 3.58 2.39
CA LEU A 205 -13.05 4.20 1.27
C LEU A 205 -13.97 4.64 0.12
N ARG A 206 -15.24 4.29 0.12
CA ARG A 206 -16.20 4.78 -0.89
C ARG A 206 -16.38 6.28 -0.74
N ARG A 207 -16.06 6.99 -1.78
CA ARG A 207 -16.20 8.44 -1.91
C ARG A 207 -17.54 8.79 -2.50
#